data_5b99a9f61fc1725ba6ab6233c17427c6
#
_entry.id   5b99a9f61fc1725ba6ab6233c17427c6
#
_cell.length_a   1.000
_cell.length_b   1.000
_cell.length_c   1.000
_cell.angle_alpha   90.00
_cell.angle_beta   90.00
_cell.angle_gamma   90.00
#
_symmetry.space_group_name_H-M   'P 1'
#
loop_
_entity.id
_entity.type
_entity.pdbx_description
1 polymer ?
#
loop_
_entity_poly.entity_id
_entity_poly.type
_entity_poly.pdbx_seq_one_letter_code
_entity_poly.pdbx_strand_id
1 'polypeptide(L)'
;MPSITKTFGVVVAGLAAVSSALPAVPKLSRSQMRMYHNAKRQNAAAAALGLNDVDILQFALTLEWLEATFYQQGFAQFPATDFQALGLQQQDIDALTKIGKTEEEHVSLLQSAIAQAGVQPVQPCTYNFGFTDAAGMVATAAVLENVGVSAYLGAASLISDGSILTTAGSILTVEARHQTFIRAASSAVPVPQAFDTPLSPKQVFSLAAPFITSCPEGSNLILTAFPTLTMATGTSAQAVAAGATVQLQSDVASTATHCAFTTGGLPGGTAFTPFDQANGCVVPQNLAGVTYVNLASAGPLTGALTDDIIVAGPMVMQVS
;
A
#
# COMPACT_ATOMS: atom_id res chain seq x y z
N MET A 1 14.67 -58.43 -1.87
CA MET A 1 13.83 -57.22 -2.09
C MET A 1 13.30 -56.79 -0.73
N PRO A 2 13.72 -55.64 -0.17
CA PRO A 2 13.12 -55.13 1.06
C PRO A 2 11.75 -54.55 0.78
N SER A 3 10.78 -54.91 1.57
CA SER A 3 9.35 -54.60 1.44
C SER A 3 9.08 -53.09 1.57
N ILE A 4 8.46 -52.51 0.55
CA ILE A 4 7.99 -51.11 0.46
C ILE A 4 6.99 -50.78 1.58
N THR A 5 6.39 -51.75 2.24
CA THR A 5 5.39 -51.58 3.27
C THR A 5 5.92 -51.01 4.60
N LYS A 6 7.21 -51.14 4.90
CA LYS A 6 7.76 -50.56 6.14
C LYS A 6 8.06 -49.06 6.06
N THR A 7 8.27 -48.50 4.86
CA THR A 7 8.58 -47.09 4.67
C THR A 7 7.32 -46.20 4.74
N PHE A 8 6.16 -46.72 4.31
CA PHE A 8 4.89 -45.98 4.39
C PHE A 8 4.36 -45.80 5.83
N GLY A 9 4.59 -46.79 6.71
CA GLY A 9 4.14 -46.71 8.09
C GLY A 9 4.88 -45.64 8.91
N VAL A 10 6.16 -45.41 8.62
CA VAL A 10 6.96 -44.38 9.31
C VAL A 10 6.59 -42.98 8.87
N VAL A 11 6.27 -42.76 7.57
CA VAL A 11 5.87 -41.46 7.04
C VAL A 11 4.48 -41.04 7.55
N VAL A 12 3.54 -41.99 7.66
CA VAL A 12 2.19 -41.70 8.20
C VAL A 12 2.25 -41.39 9.70
N ALA A 13 3.09 -42.10 10.47
CA ALA A 13 3.27 -41.81 11.89
C ALA A 13 3.94 -40.45 12.14
N GLY A 14 4.89 -40.04 11.28
CA GLY A 14 5.51 -38.74 11.36
C GLY A 14 4.56 -37.56 11.04
N LEU A 15 3.69 -37.73 10.06
CA LEU A 15 2.67 -36.73 9.71
C LEU A 15 1.59 -36.59 10.79
N ALA A 16 1.17 -37.67 11.42
CA ALA A 16 0.22 -37.65 12.55
C ALA A 16 0.80 -36.94 13.78
N ALA A 17 2.09 -37.10 14.06
CA ALA A 17 2.76 -36.41 15.16
C ALA A 17 2.93 -34.89 14.92
N VAL A 18 3.10 -34.45 13.66
CA VAL A 18 3.17 -33.02 13.32
C VAL A 18 1.80 -32.34 13.40
N SER A 19 0.72 -33.04 13.03
CA SER A 19 -0.62 -32.47 13.09
C SER A 19 -1.11 -32.21 14.52
N SER A 20 -0.62 -32.97 15.51
CA SER A 20 -0.96 -32.79 16.92
C SER A 20 -0.16 -31.67 17.62
N ALA A 21 0.88 -31.15 16.96
CA ALA A 21 1.73 -30.09 17.46
C ALA A 21 1.38 -28.69 16.92
N LEU A 22 0.36 -28.55 16.06
CA LEU A 22 -0.11 -27.26 15.60
C LEU A 22 -0.71 -26.49 16.78
N PRO A 23 -0.26 -25.26 17.05
CA PRO A 23 -0.85 -24.44 18.10
C PRO A 23 -2.34 -24.24 17.83
N ALA A 24 -3.15 -24.29 18.88
CA ALA A 24 -4.57 -23.97 18.76
C ALA A 24 -4.71 -22.57 18.15
N VAL A 25 -5.60 -22.43 17.15
CA VAL A 25 -5.87 -21.14 16.51
C VAL A 25 -6.22 -20.14 17.61
N PRO A 26 -5.46 -19.05 17.77
CA PRO A 26 -5.72 -18.08 18.81
C PRO A 26 -7.13 -17.49 18.63
N LYS A 27 -7.89 -17.39 19.69
CA LYS A 27 -9.16 -16.67 19.66
C LYS A 27 -8.88 -15.21 19.38
N LEU A 28 -9.61 -14.62 18.44
CA LEU A 28 -9.49 -13.19 18.13
C LEU A 28 -9.68 -12.37 19.41
N SER A 29 -8.75 -11.45 19.66
CA SER A 29 -8.88 -10.49 20.74
C SER A 29 -10.03 -9.52 20.45
N ARG A 30 -10.47 -8.79 21.48
CA ARG A 30 -11.52 -7.76 21.31
C ARG A 30 -11.11 -6.68 20.28
N SER A 31 -9.82 -6.35 20.19
CA SER A 31 -9.30 -5.41 19.20
C SER A 31 -9.38 -5.97 17.78
N GLN A 32 -9.00 -7.24 17.58
CA GLN A 32 -9.12 -7.93 16.30
C GLN A 32 -10.58 -8.09 15.85
N MET A 33 -11.49 -8.37 16.77
CA MET A 33 -12.93 -8.37 16.49
C MET A 33 -13.44 -6.96 16.11
N ARG A 34 -12.94 -5.91 16.75
CA ARG A 34 -13.26 -4.53 16.36
C ARG A 34 -12.75 -4.18 14.96
N MET A 35 -11.54 -4.62 14.60
CA MET A 35 -11.01 -4.46 13.24
C MET A 35 -11.89 -5.16 12.21
N TYR A 36 -12.30 -6.41 12.47
CA TYR A 36 -13.23 -7.15 11.62
C TYR A 36 -14.57 -6.41 11.45
N HIS A 37 -15.14 -5.87 12.54
CA HIS A 37 -16.38 -5.11 12.47
C HIS A 37 -16.21 -3.72 11.84
N ASN A 38 -15.03 -3.11 11.90
CA ASN A 38 -14.73 -1.85 11.22
C ASN A 38 -14.57 -2.07 9.71
N ALA A 39 -13.85 -3.11 9.30
CA ALA A 39 -13.78 -3.52 7.90
C ALA A 39 -15.20 -3.76 7.31
N LYS A 40 -16.08 -4.40 8.07
CA LYS A 40 -17.48 -4.62 7.66
C LYS A 40 -18.31 -3.32 7.57
N ARG A 41 -17.93 -2.25 8.27
CA ARG A 41 -18.59 -0.94 8.18
C ARG A 41 -18.09 -0.07 7.02
N GLN A 42 -16.87 -0.33 6.53
CA GLN A 42 -16.35 0.32 5.32
C GLN A 42 -17.17 -0.05 4.07
N ASN A 43 -17.81 -1.21 4.03
CA ASN A 43 -18.78 -1.57 2.98
C ASN A 43 -19.97 -0.58 2.88
N ALA A 44 -20.37 0.04 3.99
CA ALA A 44 -21.42 1.07 3.97
C ALA A 44 -20.88 2.42 3.42
N ALA A 45 -19.61 2.70 3.58
CA ALA A 45 -18.96 3.89 3.05
C ALA A 45 -18.78 3.85 1.53
N ALA A 46 -18.57 2.68 0.95
CA ALA A 46 -18.47 2.49 -0.50
C ALA A 46 -19.81 2.74 -1.21
N ALA A 47 -20.89 2.20 -0.65
CA ALA A 47 -22.24 2.47 -1.14
C ALA A 47 -22.61 3.96 -1.04
N ALA A 48 -22.05 4.67 -0.03
CA ALA A 48 -22.20 6.12 0.12
C ALA A 48 -21.39 6.93 -0.91
N LEU A 49 -20.32 6.35 -1.48
CA LEU A 49 -19.53 6.97 -2.55
C LEU A 49 -20.16 6.76 -3.95
N GLY A 50 -21.20 5.93 -4.07
CA GLY A 50 -21.87 5.63 -5.33
C GLY A 50 -20.97 4.89 -6.35
N LEU A 51 -19.87 4.27 -5.90
CA LEU A 51 -18.95 3.52 -6.74
C LEU A 51 -19.47 2.10 -6.97
N ASN A 52 -19.33 1.63 -8.20
CA ASN A 52 -19.60 0.25 -8.60
C ASN A 52 -18.28 -0.51 -8.89
N ASP A 53 -18.36 -1.81 -9.12
CA ASP A 53 -17.18 -2.65 -9.36
C ASP A 53 -16.35 -2.20 -10.57
N VAL A 54 -16.98 -1.63 -11.61
CA VAL A 54 -16.26 -1.12 -12.78
C VAL A 54 -15.48 0.15 -12.44
N ASP A 55 -16.04 1.01 -11.61
CA ASP A 55 -15.33 2.20 -11.12
C ASP A 55 -14.08 1.81 -10.31
N ILE A 56 -14.18 0.74 -9.52
CA ILE A 56 -13.04 0.20 -8.77
C ILE A 56 -12.00 -0.39 -9.72
N LEU A 57 -12.39 -1.12 -10.77
CA LEU A 57 -11.48 -1.63 -11.79
C LEU A 57 -10.78 -0.49 -12.56
N GLN A 58 -11.50 0.59 -12.90
CA GLN A 58 -10.93 1.79 -13.53
C GLN A 58 -9.90 2.46 -12.63
N PHE A 59 -10.21 2.53 -11.33
CA PHE A 59 -9.28 3.04 -10.33
C PHE A 59 -8.02 2.18 -10.25
N ALA A 60 -8.15 0.86 -10.12
CA ALA A 60 -7.01 -0.05 -10.13
C ALA A 60 -6.18 0.12 -11.41
N LEU A 61 -6.82 0.14 -12.60
CA LEU A 61 -6.12 0.33 -13.87
C LEU A 61 -5.35 1.66 -13.95
N THR A 62 -5.85 2.72 -13.32
CA THR A 62 -5.12 3.99 -13.26
C THR A 62 -3.81 3.87 -12.49
N LEU A 63 -3.80 3.10 -11.40
CA LEU A 63 -2.61 2.86 -10.57
C LEU A 63 -1.64 1.93 -11.30
N GLU A 64 -2.12 0.85 -11.90
CA GLU A 64 -1.28 -0.09 -12.66
C GLU A 64 -0.60 0.60 -13.88
N TRP A 65 -1.32 1.52 -14.57
CA TRP A 65 -0.67 2.35 -15.60
C TRP A 65 0.46 3.20 -15.05
N LEU A 66 0.31 3.73 -13.84
CA LEU A 66 1.36 4.51 -13.18
C LEU A 66 2.55 3.62 -12.87
N GLU A 67 2.35 2.44 -12.28
CA GLU A 67 3.41 1.52 -11.89
C GLU A 67 4.13 0.91 -13.10
N ALA A 68 3.39 0.43 -14.11
CA ALA A 68 3.98 -0.06 -15.36
C ALA A 68 4.85 1.01 -16.05
N THR A 69 4.35 2.25 -16.11
CA THR A 69 5.10 3.36 -16.71
C THR A 69 6.32 3.75 -15.87
N PHE A 70 6.19 3.69 -14.54
CA PHE A 70 7.31 3.93 -13.63
C PHE A 70 8.49 3.01 -13.91
N TYR A 71 8.26 1.70 -13.95
CA TYR A 71 9.31 0.72 -14.24
C TYR A 71 9.87 0.89 -15.65
N GLN A 72 9.00 1.11 -16.65
CA GLN A 72 9.42 1.34 -18.03
C GLN A 72 10.38 2.55 -18.14
N GLN A 73 10.01 3.69 -17.54
CA GLN A 73 10.84 4.90 -17.59
C GLN A 73 12.14 4.73 -16.79
N GLY A 74 12.07 4.11 -15.61
CA GLY A 74 13.23 3.90 -14.76
C GLY A 74 14.29 3.03 -15.42
N PHE A 75 13.91 1.89 -15.98
CA PHE A 75 14.85 1.01 -16.69
C PHE A 75 15.32 1.56 -18.04
N ALA A 76 14.56 2.43 -18.68
CA ALA A 76 15.02 3.16 -19.86
C ALA A 76 16.08 4.23 -19.51
N GLN A 77 15.99 4.81 -18.32
CA GLN A 77 16.88 5.88 -17.87
C GLN A 77 18.16 5.34 -17.20
N PHE A 78 18.09 4.28 -16.41
CA PHE A 78 19.20 3.76 -15.61
C PHE A 78 19.64 2.39 -16.11
N PRO A 79 20.90 2.23 -16.57
CA PRO A 79 21.45 0.95 -16.98
C PRO A 79 21.71 0.03 -15.76
N ALA A 80 21.85 -1.27 -15.99
CA ALA A 80 22.09 -2.27 -14.95
C ALA A 80 23.28 -1.94 -14.03
N THR A 81 24.31 -1.28 -14.57
CA THR A 81 25.50 -0.85 -13.81
C THR A 81 25.19 0.10 -12.67
N ASP A 82 24.15 0.92 -12.80
CA ASP A 82 23.75 1.89 -11.77
C ASP A 82 23.12 1.17 -10.59
N PHE A 83 22.33 0.13 -10.86
CA PHE A 83 21.76 -0.75 -9.83
C PHE A 83 22.84 -1.62 -9.15
N GLN A 84 23.84 -2.11 -9.93
CA GLN A 84 24.98 -2.82 -9.38
C GLN A 84 25.81 -1.94 -8.44
N ALA A 85 25.93 -0.66 -8.73
CA ALA A 85 26.61 0.31 -7.85
C ALA A 85 25.92 0.49 -6.49
N LEU A 86 24.63 0.16 -6.40
CA LEU A 86 23.87 0.11 -5.14
C LEU A 86 24.09 -1.19 -4.35
N GLY A 87 24.85 -2.14 -4.90
CA GLY A 87 25.09 -3.45 -4.32
C GLY A 87 24.12 -4.55 -4.76
N LEU A 88 23.16 -4.25 -5.65
CA LEU A 88 22.26 -5.25 -6.19
C LEU A 88 23.00 -6.21 -7.10
N GLN A 89 22.75 -7.51 -6.92
CA GLN A 89 23.29 -8.55 -7.82
C GLN A 89 22.46 -8.61 -9.10
N GLN A 90 23.00 -9.23 -10.16
CA GLN A 90 22.26 -9.36 -11.43
C GLN A 90 20.89 -10.02 -11.25
N GLN A 91 20.78 -11.02 -10.38
CA GLN A 91 19.50 -11.67 -10.07
C GLN A 91 18.46 -10.72 -9.45
N ASP A 92 18.91 -9.72 -8.67
CA ASP A 92 18.01 -8.73 -8.06
C ASP A 92 17.51 -7.74 -9.11
N ILE A 93 18.39 -7.36 -10.05
CA ILE A 93 18.05 -6.50 -11.19
C ILE A 93 17.09 -7.21 -12.14
N ASP A 94 17.31 -8.50 -12.40
CA ASP A 94 16.41 -9.32 -13.22
C ASP A 94 15.03 -9.46 -12.54
N ALA A 95 14.99 -9.59 -11.21
CA ALA A 95 13.76 -9.64 -10.45
C ALA A 95 13.01 -8.30 -10.47
N LEU A 96 13.70 -7.16 -10.29
CA LEU A 96 13.09 -5.82 -10.44
C LEU A 96 12.53 -5.62 -11.86
N THR A 97 13.26 -6.06 -12.88
CA THR A 97 12.79 -6.01 -14.28
C THR A 97 11.54 -6.91 -14.46
N LYS A 98 11.49 -8.06 -13.77
CA LYS A 98 10.32 -8.95 -13.82
C LYS A 98 9.12 -8.32 -13.11
N ILE A 99 9.32 -7.58 -12.02
CA ILE A 99 8.25 -6.80 -11.37
C ILE A 99 7.62 -5.86 -12.40
N GLY A 100 8.39 -5.01 -13.07
CA GLY A 100 7.84 -4.11 -14.08
C GLY A 100 7.04 -4.80 -15.21
N LYS A 101 7.43 -6.03 -15.58
CA LYS A 101 6.64 -6.84 -16.53
C LYS A 101 5.35 -7.38 -15.93
N THR A 102 5.33 -7.66 -14.63
CA THR A 102 4.09 -8.07 -13.93
C THR A 102 3.07 -6.95 -13.91
N GLU A 103 3.52 -5.69 -13.73
CA GLU A 103 2.63 -4.52 -13.80
C GLU A 103 2.00 -4.34 -15.19
N GLU A 104 2.75 -4.61 -16.26
CA GLU A 104 2.19 -4.64 -17.63
C GLU A 104 1.13 -5.75 -17.80
N GLU A 105 1.32 -6.90 -17.13
CA GLU A 105 0.34 -8.00 -17.13
C GLU A 105 -0.91 -7.63 -16.32
N HIS A 106 -0.78 -6.93 -15.19
CA HIS A 106 -1.90 -6.38 -14.41
C HIS A 106 -2.72 -5.38 -15.24
N VAL A 107 -2.06 -4.43 -15.91
CA VAL A 107 -2.70 -3.50 -16.86
C VAL A 107 -3.53 -4.27 -17.89
N SER A 108 -2.94 -5.27 -18.54
CA SER A 108 -3.60 -6.04 -19.61
C SER A 108 -4.83 -6.78 -19.09
N LEU A 109 -4.77 -7.35 -17.89
CA LEU A 109 -5.87 -8.03 -17.23
C LEU A 109 -7.04 -7.07 -16.94
N LEU A 110 -6.73 -5.92 -16.30
CA LEU A 110 -7.75 -4.93 -15.93
C LEU A 110 -8.41 -4.29 -17.15
N GLN A 111 -7.63 -3.95 -18.18
CA GLN A 111 -8.18 -3.48 -19.45
C GLN A 111 -9.18 -4.48 -20.03
N SER A 112 -8.82 -5.77 -20.03
CA SER A 112 -9.68 -6.83 -20.55
C SER A 112 -10.96 -6.97 -19.72
N ALA A 113 -10.87 -6.91 -18.41
CA ALA A 113 -12.03 -7.02 -17.52
C ALA A 113 -13.01 -5.86 -17.69
N ILE A 114 -12.50 -4.63 -17.78
CA ILE A 114 -13.30 -3.42 -18.00
C ILE A 114 -13.98 -3.46 -19.39
N ALA A 115 -13.22 -3.84 -20.43
CA ALA A 115 -13.76 -3.97 -21.78
C ALA A 115 -14.86 -5.04 -21.87
N GLN A 116 -14.73 -6.17 -21.16
CA GLN A 116 -15.76 -7.20 -21.06
C GLN A 116 -17.04 -6.70 -20.37
N ALA A 117 -16.92 -5.74 -19.45
CA ALA A 117 -18.07 -5.06 -18.86
C ALA A 117 -18.73 -4.04 -19.81
N GLY A 118 -18.23 -3.89 -21.05
CA GLY A 118 -18.76 -2.97 -22.05
C GLY A 118 -18.39 -1.50 -21.83
N VAL A 119 -17.38 -1.25 -21.00
CA VAL A 119 -16.90 0.09 -20.66
C VAL A 119 -15.52 0.32 -21.28
N GLN A 120 -15.25 1.56 -21.71
CA GLN A 120 -13.93 1.96 -22.22
C GLN A 120 -12.93 2.01 -21.06
N PRO A 121 -11.81 1.24 -21.11
CA PRO A 121 -10.76 1.34 -20.10
C PRO A 121 -10.10 2.73 -20.12
N VAL A 122 -9.76 3.23 -18.93
CA VAL A 122 -8.96 4.47 -18.79
C VAL A 122 -7.63 4.32 -19.51
N GLN A 123 -7.18 5.43 -20.12
CA GLN A 123 -5.90 5.48 -20.82
C GLN A 123 -4.78 5.93 -19.87
N PRO A 124 -3.51 5.57 -20.14
CA PRO A 124 -2.40 6.02 -19.31
C PRO A 124 -2.28 7.54 -19.34
N CYS A 125 -1.96 8.12 -18.21
CA CYS A 125 -1.61 9.52 -18.08
C CYS A 125 -0.14 9.76 -18.49
N THR A 126 0.28 11.02 -18.50
CA THR A 126 1.69 11.38 -18.56
C THR A 126 2.20 11.55 -17.14
N TYR A 127 3.37 10.99 -16.84
CA TYR A 127 3.91 10.96 -15.49
C TYR A 127 5.28 11.64 -15.41
N ASN A 128 5.59 12.16 -14.22
CA ASN A 128 6.91 12.62 -13.83
C ASN A 128 7.25 12.04 -12.46
N PHE A 129 8.13 11.07 -12.40
CA PHE A 129 8.51 10.41 -11.15
C PHE A 129 9.62 11.11 -10.39
N GLY A 130 10.29 12.08 -11.00
CA GLY A 130 11.28 12.94 -10.35
C GLY A 130 12.56 12.24 -9.89
N PHE A 131 12.77 10.96 -10.22
CA PHE A 131 14.01 10.27 -9.87
C PHE A 131 15.17 10.74 -10.72
N THR A 132 16.33 10.94 -10.09
CA THR A 132 17.55 11.43 -10.73
C THR A 132 18.63 10.36 -10.82
N ASP A 133 18.48 9.25 -10.11
CA ASP A 133 19.40 8.12 -10.03
C ASP A 133 18.67 6.80 -9.70
N ALA A 134 19.37 5.68 -9.84
CA ALA A 134 18.83 4.36 -9.58
C ALA A 134 18.41 4.18 -8.11
N ALA A 135 19.08 4.84 -7.15
CA ALA A 135 18.73 4.77 -5.74
C ALA A 135 17.36 5.42 -5.49
N GLY A 136 17.12 6.60 -6.07
CA GLY A 136 15.82 7.28 -6.03
C GLY A 136 14.71 6.48 -6.69
N MET A 137 15.01 5.79 -7.81
CA MET A 137 14.08 4.87 -8.44
C MET A 137 13.69 3.73 -7.49
N VAL A 138 14.65 3.02 -6.90
CA VAL A 138 14.38 1.90 -5.98
C VAL A 138 13.60 2.36 -4.74
N ALA A 139 13.96 3.53 -4.20
CA ALA A 139 13.23 4.11 -3.06
C ALA A 139 11.78 4.45 -3.41
N THR A 140 11.54 4.99 -4.61
CA THR A 140 10.18 5.29 -5.10
C THR A 140 9.41 3.99 -5.38
N ALA A 141 10.04 2.96 -5.96
CA ALA A 141 9.44 1.64 -6.13
C ALA A 141 8.93 1.07 -4.80
N ALA A 142 9.73 1.14 -3.74
CA ALA A 142 9.32 0.67 -2.42
C ALA A 142 8.06 1.40 -1.88
N VAL A 143 7.87 2.66 -2.25
CA VAL A 143 6.67 3.44 -1.90
C VAL A 143 5.49 3.02 -2.76
N LEU A 144 5.65 2.95 -4.09
CA LEU A 144 4.56 2.62 -5.02
C LEU A 144 3.99 1.23 -4.75
N GLU A 145 4.82 0.21 -4.65
CA GLU A 145 4.39 -1.16 -4.33
C GLU A 145 3.63 -1.25 -2.99
N ASN A 146 4.10 -0.48 -1.98
CA ASN A 146 3.36 -0.42 -0.72
C ASN A 146 2.00 0.27 -0.87
N VAL A 147 1.91 1.28 -1.74
CA VAL A 147 0.64 1.95 -2.06
C VAL A 147 -0.27 1.02 -2.86
N GLY A 148 0.26 0.21 -3.78
CA GLY A 148 -0.45 -0.84 -4.51
C GLY A 148 -1.11 -1.84 -3.56
N VAL A 149 -0.32 -2.41 -2.62
CA VAL A 149 -0.87 -3.28 -1.54
C VAL A 149 -2.01 -2.59 -0.79
N SER A 150 -1.80 -1.34 -0.38
CA SER A 150 -2.79 -0.57 0.41
C SER A 150 -4.06 -0.25 -0.40
N ALA A 151 -3.91 -0.02 -1.70
CA ALA A 151 -5.00 0.26 -2.62
C ALA A 151 -5.89 -0.98 -2.83
N TYR A 152 -5.31 -2.12 -3.19
CA TYR A 152 -6.04 -3.37 -3.37
C TYR A 152 -6.72 -3.83 -2.08
N LEU A 153 -6.01 -3.74 -0.95
CA LEU A 153 -6.55 -4.10 0.36
C LEU A 153 -7.72 -3.20 0.78
N GLY A 154 -7.59 -1.88 0.57
CA GLY A 154 -8.65 -0.91 0.85
C GLY A 154 -9.86 -1.07 -0.07
N ALA A 155 -9.61 -1.30 -1.36
CA ALA A 155 -10.65 -1.50 -2.36
C ALA A 155 -11.40 -2.83 -2.20
N ALA A 156 -10.79 -3.86 -1.60
CA ALA A 156 -11.40 -5.18 -1.45
C ALA A 156 -12.79 -5.15 -0.80
N SER A 157 -13.01 -4.24 0.15
CA SER A 157 -14.29 -4.07 0.82
C SER A 157 -15.35 -3.37 -0.03
N LEU A 158 -14.97 -2.79 -1.16
CA LEU A 158 -15.83 -2.04 -2.07
C LEU A 158 -16.36 -2.91 -3.22
N ILE A 159 -15.71 -4.04 -3.49
CA ILE A 159 -16.06 -4.96 -4.56
C ILE A 159 -17.23 -5.84 -4.12
N SER A 160 -18.27 -5.87 -4.94
CA SER A 160 -19.47 -6.68 -4.71
C SER A 160 -19.43 -8.03 -5.43
N ASP A 161 -18.77 -8.13 -6.58
CA ASP A 161 -18.63 -9.37 -7.34
C ASP A 161 -17.48 -10.24 -6.81
N GLY A 162 -17.78 -11.47 -6.41
CA GLY A 162 -16.80 -12.39 -5.83
C GLY A 162 -15.69 -12.83 -6.79
N SER A 163 -15.93 -12.83 -8.11
CA SER A 163 -14.91 -13.16 -9.11
C SER A 163 -13.93 -12.02 -9.29
N ILE A 164 -14.42 -10.79 -9.32
CA ILE A 164 -13.60 -9.58 -9.35
C ILE A 164 -12.77 -9.49 -8.07
N LEU A 165 -13.38 -9.73 -6.90
CA LEU A 165 -12.68 -9.75 -5.63
C LEU A 165 -11.55 -10.80 -5.59
N THR A 166 -11.80 -12.00 -6.14
CA THR A 166 -10.77 -13.05 -6.23
C THR A 166 -9.62 -12.63 -7.14
N THR A 167 -9.92 -12.00 -8.27
CA THR A 167 -8.92 -11.48 -9.19
C THR A 167 -8.09 -10.35 -8.55
N ALA A 168 -8.75 -9.37 -7.92
CA ALA A 168 -8.08 -8.31 -7.17
C ALA A 168 -7.21 -8.87 -6.04
N GLY A 169 -7.69 -9.89 -5.32
CA GLY A 169 -6.92 -10.59 -4.30
C GLY A 169 -5.68 -11.31 -4.84
N SER A 170 -5.74 -11.83 -6.09
CA SER A 170 -4.57 -12.43 -6.72
C SER A 170 -3.49 -11.41 -7.07
N ILE A 171 -3.86 -10.20 -7.48
CA ILE A 171 -2.94 -9.08 -7.69
C ILE A 171 -2.39 -8.61 -6.34
N LEU A 172 -3.24 -8.32 -5.34
CA LEU A 172 -2.83 -7.91 -4.00
C LEU A 172 -1.70 -8.78 -3.43
N THR A 173 -1.78 -10.10 -3.60
CA THR A 173 -0.74 -11.00 -3.10
C THR A 173 0.56 -10.93 -3.91
N VAL A 174 0.54 -10.49 -5.16
CA VAL A 174 1.72 -10.23 -5.98
C VAL A 174 2.35 -8.91 -5.56
N GLU A 175 1.57 -7.85 -5.40
CA GLU A 175 2.00 -6.55 -4.87
C GLU A 175 2.76 -6.69 -3.53
N ALA A 176 2.20 -7.48 -2.60
CA ALA A 176 2.86 -7.76 -1.32
C ALA A 176 4.21 -8.47 -1.49
N ARG A 177 4.37 -9.32 -2.51
CA ARG A 177 5.66 -9.95 -2.84
C ARG A 177 6.65 -8.97 -3.48
N HIS A 178 6.18 -8.09 -4.36
CA HIS A 178 6.99 -7.02 -4.96
C HIS A 178 7.56 -6.12 -3.85
N GLN A 179 6.70 -5.59 -3.01
CA GLN A 179 7.06 -4.74 -1.87
C GLN A 179 8.06 -5.44 -0.94
N THR A 180 7.82 -6.70 -0.59
CA THR A 180 8.72 -7.50 0.26
C THR A 180 10.09 -7.69 -0.38
N PHE A 181 10.13 -8.00 -1.69
CA PHE A 181 11.37 -8.16 -2.43
C PHE A 181 12.18 -6.87 -2.45
N ILE A 182 11.55 -5.73 -2.78
CA ILE A 182 12.24 -4.43 -2.85
C ILE A 182 12.79 -4.02 -1.48
N ARG A 183 12.04 -4.26 -0.41
CA ARG A 183 12.52 -4.03 0.96
C ARG A 183 13.77 -4.87 1.26
N ALA A 184 13.75 -6.16 0.93
CA ALA A 184 14.89 -7.05 1.13
C ALA A 184 16.11 -6.60 0.31
N ALA A 185 15.92 -6.26 -0.96
CA ALA A 185 16.98 -5.76 -1.84
C ALA A 185 17.56 -4.42 -1.36
N SER A 186 16.76 -3.60 -0.67
CA SER A 186 17.17 -2.33 -0.05
C SER A 186 17.71 -2.49 1.37
N SER A 187 17.97 -3.71 1.83
CA SER A 187 18.44 -4.02 3.21
C SER A 187 17.48 -3.53 4.31
N ALA A 188 16.22 -3.28 3.99
CA ALA A 188 15.17 -3.00 4.96
C ALA A 188 14.56 -4.31 5.50
N VAL A 189 13.88 -4.23 6.64
CA VAL A 189 13.16 -5.39 7.20
C VAL A 189 12.08 -5.83 6.20
N PRO A 190 12.12 -7.07 5.66
CA PRO A 190 11.19 -7.50 4.62
C PRO A 190 9.73 -7.55 5.08
N VAL A 191 9.49 -7.97 6.33
CA VAL A 191 8.16 -8.07 6.95
C VAL A 191 8.17 -7.29 8.26
N PRO A 192 7.94 -5.97 8.23
CA PRO A 192 8.08 -5.11 9.40
C PRO A 192 6.92 -5.22 10.39
N GLN A 193 5.77 -5.71 9.96
CA GLN A 193 4.53 -5.77 10.74
C GLN A 193 3.66 -6.95 10.32
N ALA A 194 2.69 -7.30 11.16
CA ALA A 194 1.85 -8.47 10.95
C ALA A 194 0.65 -8.24 10.01
N PHE A 195 0.34 -6.98 9.67
CA PHE A 195 -0.83 -6.60 8.87
C PHE A 195 -0.46 -5.45 7.94
N ASP A 196 -0.87 -5.54 6.68
CA ASP A 196 -0.81 -4.43 5.76
C ASP A 196 -1.91 -3.39 6.05
N THR A 197 -1.72 -2.20 5.53
CA THR A 197 -2.56 -1.03 5.82
C THR A 197 -3.53 -0.75 4.68
N PRO A 198 -4.84 -0.90 4.85
CA PRO A 198 -5.80 -0.47 3.83
C PRO A 198 -5.90 1.05 3.79
N LEU A 199 -5.97 1.62 2.58
CA LEU A 199 -6.26 3.04 2.36
C LEU A 199 -7.56 3.22 1.58
N SER A 200 -8.24 4.36 1.80
CA SER A 200 -9.38 4.74 0.95
C SER A 200 -8.91 5.10 -0.47
N PRO A 201 -9.77 4.97 -1.49
CA PRO A 201 -9.41 5.38 -2.85
C PRO A 201 -8.91 6.82 -2.94
N LYS A 202 -9.47 7.74 -2.17
CA LYS A 202 -9.04 9.13 -2.15
C LYS A 202 -7.66 9.31 -1.52
N GLN A 203 -7.34 8.59 -0.46
CA GLN A 203 -6.00 8.59 0.15
C GLN A 203 -4.95 8.02 -0.83
N VAL A 204 -5.26 6.92 -1.50
CA VAL A 204 -4.38 6.32 -2.53
C VAL A 204 -4.17 7.30 -3.68
N PHE A 205 -5.24 7.90 -4.21
CA PHE A 205 -5.14 8.88 -5.28
C PHE A 205 -4.29 10.09 -4.87
N SER A 206 -4.38 10.52 -3.61
CA SER A 206 -3.56 11.63 -3.09
C SER A 206 -2.06 11.32 -3.09
N LEU A 207 -1.68 10.04 -2.92
CA LEU A 207 -0.29 9.58 -3.03
C LEU A 207 0.19 9.45 -4.48
N ALA A 208 -0.69 9.09 -5.40
CA ALA A 208 -0.39 8.93 -6.82
C ALA A 208 -0.39 10.27 -7.59
N ALA A 209 -1.26 11.19 -7.22
CA ALA A 209 -1.48 12.46 -7.93
C ALA A 209 -0.21 13.31 -8.16
N PRO A 210 0.75 13.39 -7.23
CA PRO A 210 1.99 14.14 -7.46
C PRO A 210 2.83 13.65 -8.64
N PHE A 211 2.67 12.41 -9.06
CA PHE A 211 3.39 11.84 -10.22
C PHE A 211 2.67 12.11 -11.55
N ILE A 212 1.40 12.49 -11.52
CA ILE A 212 0.56 12.70 -12.73
C ILE A 212 0.72 14.13 -13.21
N THR A 213 1.18 14.31 -14.44
CA THR A 213 1.33 15.64 -15.05
C THR A 213 0.15 16.03 -15.94
N SER A 214 -0.40 15.07 -16.67
CA SER A 214 -1.60 15.26 -17.49
C SER A 214 -2.24 13.92 -17.83
N CYS A 215 -3.54 13.91 -18.08
CA CYS A 215 -4.27 12.72 -18.52
C CYS A 215 -5.06 13.02 -19.78
N PRO A 216 -5.22 12.05 -20.70
CA PRO A 216 -6.18 12.13 -21.80
C PRO A 216 -7.61 12.29 -21.28
N GLU A 217 -8.47 12.86 -22.13
CA GLU A 217 -9.90 12.95 -21.81
C GLU A 217 -10.47 11.55 -21.51
N GLY A 218 -11.25 11.43 -20.43
CA GLY A 218 -11.81 10.16 -19.96
C GLY A 218 -10.86 9.28 -19.15
N SER A 219 -9.61 9.71 -18.94
CA SER A 219 -8.62 8.95 -18.14
C SER A 219 -8.51 9.42 -16.69
N ASN A 220 -9.17 10.50 -16.32
CA ASN A 220 -9.16 11.03 -14.97
C ASN A 220 -10.25 10.38 -14.12
N LEU A 221 -9.86 9.95 -12.94
CA LEU A 221 -10.80 9.54 -11.91
C LEU A 221 -11.57 10.76 -11.40
N ILE A 222 -12.84 10.54 -11.01
CA ILE A 222 -13.70 11.55 -10.36
C ILE A 222 -13.26 11.74 -8.90
N LEU A 223 -11.96 11.65 -8.62
CA LEU A 223 -11.39 11.84 -7.29
C LEU A 223 -10.56 13.10 -7.26
N THR A 224 -10.76 13.89 -6.22
CA THR A 224 -9.91 15.04 -5.92
C THR A 224 -8.96 14.67 -4.78
N ALA A 225 -7.66 14.82 -5.00
CA ALA A 225 -6.66 14.58 -3.97
C ALA A 225 -6.88 15.47 -2.73
N PHE A 226 -6.45 14.97 -1.59
CA PHE A 226 -6.30 15.81 -0.40
C PHE A 226 -5.18 16.83 -0.61
N PRO A 227 -5.17 17.95 0.11
CA PRO A 227 -4.06 18.88 0.16
C PRO A 227 -2.76 18.15 0.55
N THR A 228 -1.65 18.56 -0.07
CA THR A 228 -0.35 17.94 0.13
C THR A 228 0.13 18.10 1.58
N LEU A 229 0.74 17.04 2.10
CA LEU A 229 1.42 17.00 3.39
C LEU A 229 2.87 16.59 3.19
N THR A 230 3.79 17.31 3.80
CA THR A 230 5.23 17.02 3.72
C THR A 230 5.89 17.13 5.09
N MET A 231 7.08 16.54 5.22
CA MET A 231 7.96 16.85 6.34
C MET A 231 8.48 18.29 6.22
N ALA A 232 8.68 18.95 7.38
CA ALA A 232 9.33 20.25 7.38
C ALA A 232 10.76 20.16 6.82
N THR A 233 11.24 21.26 6.26
CA THR A 233 12.56 21.34 5.64
C THR A 233 13.66 20.86 6.60
N GLY A 234 14.54 19.99 6.10
CA GLY A 234 15.69 19.44 6.86
C GLY A 234 15.37 18.18 7.66
N THR A 235 14.14 17.65 7.62
CA THR A 235 13.77 16.37 8.21
C THR A 235 13.48 15.30 7.16
N SER A 236 13.72 14.04 7.51
CA SER A 236 13.49 12.90 6.61
C SER A 236 12.35 12.03 7.11
N ALA A 237 11.49 11.60 6.19
CA ALA A 237 10.43 10.61 6.47
C ALA A 237 10.91 9.16 6.42
N GLN A 238 12.20 8.91 6.08
CA GLN A 238 12.72 7.56 5.77
C GLN A 238 13.19 6.76 6.99
N ALA A 239 13.46 7.40 8.11
CA ALA A 239 13.96 6.71 9.31
C ALA A 239 13.52 7.48 10.56
N VAL A 240 12.22 7.43 10.85
CA VAL A 240 11.64 8.14 11.98
C VAL A 240 11.52 7.19 13.16
N ALA A 241 12.11 7.55 14.30
CA ALA A 241 12.00 6.74 15.50
C ALA A 241 10.61 6.86 16.13
N ALA A 242 10.08 5.74 16.64
CA ALA A 242 8.90 5.77 17.50
C ALA A 242 9.14 6.70 18.72
N GLY A 243 8.16 7.53 19.06
CA GLY A 243 8.26 8.54 20.10
C GLY A 243 8.97 9.84 19.68
N ALA A 244 9.55 9.92 18.50
CA ALA A 244 10.12 11.17 18.00
C ALA A 244 9.03 12.20 17.70
N THR A 245 9.42 13.47 17.74
CA THR A 245 8.57 14.57 17.27
C THR A 245 8.84 14.84 15.80
N VAL A 246 7.79 14.91 14.99
CA VAL A 246 7.86 15.21 13.56
C VAL A 246 7.19 16.55 13.26
N GLN A 247 7.87 17.35 12.47
CA GLN A 247 7.37 18.63 11.98
C GLN A 247 6.73 18.43 10.60
N LEU A 248 5.46 18.78 10.48
CA LEU A 248 4.68 18.58 9.26
C LEU A 248 4.23 19.92 8.67
N GLN A 249 4.18 20.00 7.35
CA GLN A 249 3.81 21.20 6.60
C GLN A 249 2.70 20.92 5.59
N SER A 250 1.70 21.79 5.58
CA SER A 250 0.66 21.89 4.56
C SER A 250 0.08 23.31 4.58
N ASP A 251 -0.34 23.79 3.44
CA ASP A 251 -0.99 25.13 3.32
C ASP A 251 -2.29 25.25 4.12
N VAL A 252 -2.89 24.13 4.46
CA VAL A 252 -4.15 24.04 5.21
C VAL A 252 -3.97 23.56 6.66
N ALA A 253 -2.75 23.45 7.14
CA ALA A 253 -2.42 22.89 8.46
C ALA A 253 -3.10 23.61 9.63
N SER A 254 -3.48 24.89 9.48
CA SER A 254 -4.11 25.68 10.53
C SER A 254 -5.50 25.15 10.99
N THR A 255 -6.13 24.29 10.20
CA THR A 255 -7.43 23.69 10.54
C THR A 255 -7.29 22.30 11.17
N ALA A 256 -6.07 21.76 11.25
CA ALA A 256 -5.80 20.48 11.85
C ALA A 256 -5.65 20.59 13.37
N THR A 257 -6.08 19.55 14.08
CA THR A 257 -5.94 19.41 15.52
C THR A 257 -5.15 18.17 15.92
N HIS A 258 -5.01 17.20 15.00
CA HIS A 258 -4.36 15.92 15.25
C HIS A 258 -3.50 15.50 14.06
N CYS A 259 -2.44 14.76 14.36
CA CYS A 259 -1.79 13.87 13.42
C CYS A 259 -2.41 12.49 13.52
N ALA A 260 -2.72 11.91 12.37
CA ALA A 260 -3.28 10.58 12.24
C ALA A 260 -2.24 9.66 11.61
N PHE A 261 -1.75 8.69 12.38
CA PHE A 261 -0.76 7.70 11.96
C PHE A 261 -1.47 6.39 11.64
N THR A 262 -1.60 6.08 10.37
CA THR A 262 -2.32 4.90 9.89
C THR A 262 -1.31 3.81 9.52
N THR A 263 -1.43 2.65 10.18
CA THR A 263 -0.62 1.46 9.92
C THR A 263 -1.38 0.20 10.29
N GLY A 264 -0.99 -0.93 9.71
CA GLY A 264 -1.63 -2.21 10.00
C GLY A 264 -1.50 -2.62 11.48
N GLY A 265 -2.51 -3.32 11.99
CA GLY A 265 -2.51 -3.85 13.35
C GLY A 265 -2.96 -2.90 14.46
N LEU A 266 -3.16 -1.63 14.18
CA LEU A 266 -3.72 -0.69 15.16
C LEU A 266 -5.23 -0.89 15.37
N PRO A 267 -5.74 -0.75 16.59
CA PRO A 267 -7.18 -0.70 16.84
C PRO A 267 -7.83 0.46 16.08
N GLY A 268 -8.75 0.14 15.16
CA GLY A 268 -9.38 1.14 14.29
C GLY A 268 -8.53 1.56 13.09
N GLY A 269 -7.28 1.09 12.99
CA GLY A 269 -6.36 1.33 11.87
C GLY A 269 -5.48 2.57 12.05
N THR A 270 -5.76 3.46 13.00
CA THR A 270 -5.07 4.76 13.13
C THR A 270 -4.85 5.13 14.59
N ALA A 271 -3.66 5.63 14.89
CA ALA A 271 -3.34 6.30 16.15
C ALA A 271 -3.36 7.81 15.93
N PHE A 272 -3.99 8.54 16.84
CA PHE A 272 -4.06 9.98 16.80
C PHE A 272 -3.22 10.60 17.92
N THR A 273 -2.40 11.60 17.57
CA THR A 273 -1.69 12.43 18.53
C THR A 273 -2.02 13.90 18.30
N PRO A 274 -2.01 14.76 19.33
CA PRO A 274 -2.26 16.18 19.14
C PRO A 274 -1.27 16.78 18.13
N PHE A 275 -1.78 17.64 17.25
CA PHE A 275 -0.97 18.42 16.32
C PHE A 275 -0.87 19.86 16.79
N ASP A 276 0.35 20.38 16.82
CA ASP A 276 0.65 21.79 17.01
C ASP A 276 1.50 22.28 15.85
N GLN A 277 1.11 23.38 15.21
CA GLN A 277 1.78 23.86 14.01
C GLN A 277 3.24 24.28 14.25
N ALA A 278 3.57 24.73 15.46
CA ALA A 278 4.93 25.12 15.83
C ALA A 278 5.77 23.94 16.31
N ASN A 279 5.16 22.98 16.99
CA ASN A 279 5.84 21.87 17.67
C ASN A 279 5.70 20.52 16.93
N GLY A 280 4.79 20.43 15.96
CA GLY A 280 4.53 19.18 15.24
C GLY A 280 3.70 18.18 16.04
N CYS A 281 3.96 16.89 15.85
CA CYS A 281 3.31 15.81 16.59
C CYS A 281 4.29 14.70 16.99
N VAL A 282 3.94 13.99 18.04
CA VAL A 282 4.73 12.86 18.54
C VAL A 282 4.29 11.58 17.83
N VAL A 283 5.24 10.86 17.25
CA VAL A 283 5.02 9.54 16.66
C VAL A 283 4.68 8.54 17.75
N PRO A 284 3.58 7.78 17.67
CA PRO A 284 3.25 6.78 18.68
C PRO A 284 4.35 5.72 18.88
N GLN A 285 4.54 5.24 20.11
CA GLN A 285 5.61 4.31 20.50
C GLN A 285 5.48 2.90 19.89
N ASN A 286 4.29 2.50 19.47
CA ASN A 286 4.00 1.15 19.00
C ASN A 286 3.89 1.05 17.47
N LEU A 287 4.48 1.99 16.74
CA LEU A 287 4.53 1.98 15.28
C LEU A 287 5.84 1.36 14.80
N ALA A 288 5.76 0.67 13.67
CA ALA A 288 6.91 0.14 12.93
C ALA A 288 6.56 -0.02 11.45
N GLY A 289 7.57 0.10 10.59
CA GLY A 289 7.41 -0.09 9.15
C GLY A 289 6.77 1.12 8.46
N VAL A 290 6.10 0.85 7.33
CA VAL A 290 5.43 1.89 6.55
C VAL A 290 4.20 2.39 7.30
N THR A 291 4.15 3.69 7.50
CA THR A 291 3.07 4.39 8.19
C THR A 291 2.60 5.56 7.33
N TYR A 292 1.30 5.66 7.12
CA TYR A 292 0.71 6.80 6.43
C TYR A 292 0.31 7.87 7.43
N VAL A 293 0.77 9.09 7.21
CA VAL A 293 0.53 10.21 8.11
C VAL A 293 -0.41 11.20 7.46
N ASN A 294 -1.46 11.57 8.16
CA ASN A 294 -2.39 12.61 7.76
C ASN A 294 -2.47 13.69 8.86
N LEU A 295 -2.81 14.92 8.47
CA LEU A 295 -3.38 15.89 9.38
C LEU A 295 -4.90 15.74 9.41
N ALA A 296 -5.47 15.73 10.61
CA ALA A 296 -6.90 15.54 10.82
C ALA A 296 -7.51 16.65 11.67
N SER A 297 -8.77 16.98 11.40
CA SER A 297 -9.57 17.96 12.16
C SER A 297 -10.07 17.40 13.51
N ALA A 298 -10.01 16.08 13.70
CA ALA A 298 -10.45 15.39 14.92
C ALA A 298 -9.60 14.14 15.16
N GLY A 299 -9.55 13.66 16.42
CA GLY A 299 -8.90 12.41 16.82
C GLY A 299 -9.91 11.44 17.46
N PRO A 300 -10.70 10.68 16.67
CA PRO A 300 -11.68 9.76 17.23
C PRO A 300 -11.05 8.69 18.13
N LEU A 301 -11.61 8.47 19.33
CA LEU A 301 -11.17 7.45 20.27
C LEU A 301 -11.32 6.01 19.71
N THR A 302 -12.12 5.84 18.65
CA THR A 302 -12.29 4.55 17.97
C THR A 302 -11.07 4.18 17.12
N GLY A 303 -10.16 5.12 16.84
CA GLY A 303 -9.04 4.94 15.92
C GLY A 303 -9.47 4.90 14.44
N ALA A 304 -10.69 5.28 14.09
CA ALA A 304 -11.18 5.30 12.72
C ALA A 304 -10.85 6.64 12.05
N LEU A 305 -10.00 6.63 11.04
CA LEU A 305 -9.75 7.76 10.16
C LEU A 305 -10.70 7.68 8.97
N THR A 306 -11.53 8.69 8.81
CA THR A 306 -12.48 8.83 7.69
C THR A 306 -12.10 10.03 6.82
N ASP A 307 -12.43 9.99 5.53
CA ASP A 307 -12.03 11.02 4.57
C ASP A 307 -12.53 12.43 4.93
N ASP A 308 -13.67 12.54 5.62
CA ASP A 308 -14.29 13.81 6.03
C ASP A 308 -13.51 14.54 7.13
N ILE A 309 -12.69 13.84 7.91
CA ILE A 309 -11.85 14.47 8.94
C ILE A 309 -10.40 14.67 8.50
N ILE A 310 -10.01 14.17 7.33
CA ILE A 310 -8.65 14.40 6.77
C ILE A 310 -8.57 15.84 6.27
N VAL A 311 -7.58 16.57 6.78
CA VAL A 311 -7.26 17.94 6.38
C VAL A 311 -6.22 17.94 5.27
N ALA A 312 -5.14 17.16 5.43
CA ALA A 312 -4.05 17.04 4.44
C ALA A 312 -3.39 15.66 4.52
N GLY A 313 -2.78 15.23 3.44
CA GLY A 313 -2.09 13.95 3.33
C GLY A 313 -2.86 12.94 2.47
N PRO A 314 -2.56 11.65 2.54
CA PRO A 314 -1.48 11.09 3.37
C PRO A 314 -0.08 11.40 2.86
N MET A 315 0.89 11.29 3.76
CA MET A 315 2.32 11.24 3.48
C MET A 315 2.86 9.89 3.94
N VAL A 316 3.78 9.29 3.17
CA VAL A 316 4.44 8.04 3.56
C VAL A 316 5.59 8.34 4.51
N MET A 317 5.64 7.63 5.64
CA MET A 317 6.70 7.70 6.62
C MET A 317 7.20 6.29 6.98
N GLN A 318 8.50 6.11 7.08
CA GLN A 318 9.11 4.87 7.54
C GLN A 318 9.47 5.00 9.02
N VAL A 319 8.81 4.21 9.87
CA VAL A 319 9.10 4.14 11.30
C VAL A 319 10.02 2.96 11.59
N SER A 320 11.10 3.18 12.33
CA SER A 320 12.16 2.22 12.65
C SER A 320 12.44 2.15 14.16
#